data_7d61f33758977eedd372111e64ea7647
#
_entry.id   7d61f33758977eedd372111e64ea7647
#
_cell.length_a   1.000
_cell.length_b   1.000
_cell.length_c   1.000
_cell.angle_alpha   90.00
_cell.angle_beta   90.00
_cell.angle_gamma   90.00
#
_symmetry.space_group_name_H-M   'P 1'
#
loop_
_entity.id
_entity.type
_entity.pdbx_description
1 polymer ?
#
loop_
_entity_poly.entity_id
_entity_poly.type
_entity_poly.pdbx_seq_one_letter_code
_entity_poly.pdbx_strand_id
1 'polypeptide(L)'
;KLAFGFGGVLAGGMIYATLIGPIVSIIIVCLKGFKQHIQPLFRFHSIHDIHQIAKQYKNFPLFATPRSLLNTIGGNLPILVLTPHFGLAEIGFLGMAFTIAFRPINLVCSSIYQVLFQATSERIAQGKKVLAFIRQYLLKIGGISILIFSILYCILPWIITGLLGQEWSNTSQYIRVMLPWLLFVILNTSLSFLPDVFNRQATYLG
;
A
#
# COMPACT_ATOMS: atom_id res chain seq x y z
N LYS A 1 8.15 17.83 0.55
CA LYS A 1 7.46 17.66 1.87
C LYS A 1 8.37 18.07 3.04
N LEU A 2 9.62 17.60 3.08
CA LEU A 2 10.59 17.95 4.16
C LEU A 2 10.85 19.45 4.25
N ALA A 3 11.04 20.15 3.13
CA ALA A 3 11.30 21.60 3.13
C ALA A 3 10.16 22.42 3.74
N PHE A 4 8.91 22.04 3.53
CA PHE A 4 7.75 22.69 4.12
C PHE A 4 7.51 22.30 5.59
N GLY A 5 7.97 21.13 6.01
CA GLY A 5 7.92 20.69 7.40
C GLY A 5 8.93 21.40 8.29
N PHE A 6 10.16 21.65 7.80
CA PHE A 6 11.22 22.35 8.55
C PHE A 6 11.03 23.86 8.63
N GLY A 7 10.40 24.48 7.60
CA GLY A 7 10.05 25.90 7.62
C GLY A 7 8.69 26.20 8.24
N GLY A 8 8.01 25.18 8.70
CA GLY A 8 6.61 25.26 9.04
C GLY A 8 6.31 25.53 10.47
N VAL A 9 6.28 26.73 10.76
CA VAL A 9 5.61 27.30 11.93
C VAL A 9 4.12 26.89 12.01
N LEU A 10 3.55 26.17 11.04
CA LEU A 10 2.11 25.97 10.96
C LEU A 10 1.75 24.54 10.58
N ALA A 11 0.79 23.96 11.31
CA ALA A 11 0.14 22.68 10.96
C ALA A 11 -0.35 22.62 9.49
N GLY A 12 -0.54 23.76 8.84
CA GLY A 12 -0.84 23.90 7.42
C GLY A 12 0.30 23.48 6.47
N GLY A 13 1.58 23.54 6.89
CA GLY A 13 2.70 23.23 6.00
C GLY A 13 2.68 21.82 5.44
N MET A 14 2.26 20.84 6.24
CA MET A 14 2.11 19.45 5.77
C MET A 14 0.91 19.29 4.83
N ILE A 15 -0.18 20.01 5.07
CA ILE A 15 -1.37 20.02 4.21
C ILE A 15 -1.01 20.62 2.85
N TYR A 16 -0.35 21.79 2.83
CA TYR A 16 0.11 22.40 1.58
C TYR A 16 1.10 21.51 0.84
N ALA A 17 2.03 20.84 1.53
CA ALA A 17 2.97 19.92 0.90
C ALA A 17 2.29 18.70 0.25
N THR A 18 1.18 18.21 0.84
CA THR A 18 0.42 17.10 0.27
C THR A 18 -0.43 17.53 -0.93
N LEU A 19 -0.84 18.78 -1.02
CA LEU A 19 -1.60 19.31 -2.15
C LEU A 19 -0.68 19.76 -3.30
N ILE A 20 0.38 20.53 -2.98
CA ILE A 20 1.28 21.13 -3.99
C ILE A 20 2.19 20.06 -4.60
N GLY A 21 2.68 19.09 -3.81
CA GLY A 21 3.60 18.07 -4.29
C GLY A 21 3.10 17.28 -5.51
N PRO A 22 1.90 16.70 -5.47
CA PRO A 22 1.32 16.02 -6.64
C PRO A 22 1.09 16.95 -7.84
N ILE A 23 0.63 18.18 -7.60
CA ILE A 23 0.40 19.17 -8.67
C ILE A 23 1.71 19.47 -9.40
N VAL A 24 2.78 19.78 -8.66
CA VAL A 24 4.11 20.02 -9.23
C VAL A 24 4.61 18.80 -9.99
N SER A 25 4.42 17.60 -9.46
CA SER A 25 4.81 16.35 -10.12
C SER A 25 4.06 16.16 -11.45
N ILE A 26 2.76 16.42 -11.48
CA ILE A 26 1.95 16.36 -12.69
C ILE A 26 2.45 17.37 -13.71
N ILE A 27 2.72 18.61 -13.30
CA ILE A 27 3.24 19.66 -14.19
C ILE A 27 4.58 19.25 -14.79
N ILE A 28 5.51 18.72 -13.99
CA ILE A 28 6.84 18.27 -14.46
C ILE A 28 6.70 17.12 -15.46
N VAL A 29 5.83 16.14 -15.17
CA VAL A 29 5.56 15.01 -16.06
C VAL A 29 4.93 15.48 -17.37
N CYS A 30 3.95 16.38 -17.31
CA CYS A 30 3.33 16.97 -18.47
C CYS A 30 4.35 17.76 -19.32
N LEU A 31 5.18 18.58 -18.71
CA LEU A 31 6.18 19.38 -19.44
C LEU A 31 7.27 18.49 -20.10
N LYS A 32 7.74 17.45 -19.40
CA LYS A 32 8.75 16.53 -19.94
C LYS A 32 8.17 15.51 -20.92
N GLY A 33 6.95 15.02 -20.64
CA GLY A 33 6.30 13.99 -21.45
C GLY A 33 5.52 14.52 -22.65
N PHE A 34 5.24 15.82 -22.70
CA PHE A 34 4.33 16.41 -23.70
C PHE A 34 4.81 16.17 -25.14
N LYS A 35 6.10 16.34 -25.41
CA LYS A 35 6.66 16.14 -26.75
C LYS A 35 6.77 14.68 -27.19
N GLN A 36 7.03 13.75 -26.25
CA GLN A 36 7.35 12.36 -26.62
C GLN A 36 6.15 11.40 -26.49
N HIS A 37 5.27 11.61 -25.52
CA HIS A 37 4.24 10.62 -25.20
C HIS A 37 2.81 11.15 -25.28
N ILE A 38 2.60 12.46 -25.13
CA ILE A 38 1.26 13.04 -25.10
C ILE A 38 0.80 13.49 -26.47
N GLN A 39 1.70 13.96 -27.32
CA GLN A 39 1.39 14.39 -28.70
C GLN A 39 0.76 13.27 -29.56
N PRO A 40 1.19 12.00 -29.52
CA PRO A 40 0.50 10.92 -30.24
C PRO A 40 -0.88 10.54 -29.63
N LEU A 41 -1.12 10.82 -28.33
CA LEU A 41 -2.41 10.57 -27.67
C LEU A 41 -3.50 11.59 -28.11
N PHE A 42 -3.10 12.80 -28.51
CA PHE A 42 -4.01 13.80 -29.06
C PHE A 42 -4.23 13.68 -30.59
N ARG A 43 -3.62 12.68 -31.26
CA ARG A 43 -4.09 12.30 -32.58
C ARG A 43 -5.50 11.75 -32.44
N PHE A 44 -6.44 12.60 -32.83
CA PHE A 44 -7.88 12.35 -32.73
C PHE A 44 -8.21 10.94 -33.24
N HIS A 45 -8.46 10.04 -32.31
CA HIS A 45 -9.14 8.80 -32.62
C HIS A 45 -10.61 9.16 -32.85
N SER A 46 -11.21 8.53 -33.83
CA SER A 46 -12.64 8.70 -34.10
C SER A 46 -13.44 8.48 -32.81
N ILE A 47 -14.51 9.24 -32.60
CA ILE A 47 -15.46 9.01 -31.47
C ILE A 47 -15.89 7.56 -31.42
N HIS A 48 -15.97 6.92 -32.58
CA HIS A 48 -16.28 5.50 -32.72
C HIS A 48 -15.21 4.59 -32.06
N ASP A 49 -13.92 4.89 -32.26
CA ASP A 49 -12.82 4.11 -31.64
C ASP A 49 -12.81 4.26 -30.12
N ILE A 50 -13.09 5.48 -29.63
CA ILE A 50 -13.22 5.73 -28.18
C ILE A 50 -14.39 4.91 -27.60
N HIS A 51 -15.53 4.84 -28.29
CA HIS A 51 -16.67 4.07 -27.85
C HIS A 51 -16.39 2.56 -27.86
N GLN A 52 -15.68 2.04 -28.86
CA GLN A 52 -15.27 0.63 -28.90
C GLN A 52 -14.32 0.28 -27.75
N ILE A 53 -13.31 1.11 -27.51
CA ILE A 53 -12.35 0.94 -26.40
C ILE A 53 -13.08 1.00 -25.06
N ALA A 54 -13.96 1.99 -24.85
CA ALA A 54 -14.76 2.11 -23.64
C ALA A 54 -15.65 0.88 -23.41
N LYS A 55 -16.25 0.32 -24.47
CA LYS A 55 -17.05 -0.90 -24.40
C LYS A 55 -16.21 -2.15 -24.10
N GLN A 56 -15.02 -2.24 -24.66
CA GLN A 56 -14.08 -3.33 -24.41
C GLN A 56 -13.56 -3.35 -22.98
N TYR A 57 -13.27 -2.17 -22.42
CA TYR A 57 -12.68 -2.02 -21.08
C TYR A 57 -13.71 -1.63 -20.01
N LYS A 58 -15.02 -1.65 -20.31
CA LYS A 58 -16.10 -1.28 -19.38
C LYS A 58 -16.06 -2.03 -18.05
N ASN A 59 -15.61 -3.28 -18.06
CA ASN A 59 -15.53 -4.14 -16.89
C ASN A 59 -14.44 -3.64 -15.90
N PHE A 60 -13.39 -2.99 -16.41
CA PHE A 60 -12.33 -2.51 -15.55
C PHE A 60 -12.81 -1.44 -14.56
N PRO A 61 -13.40 -0.30 -14.97
CA PRO A 61 -13.93 0.66 -14.00
C PRO A 61 -15.10 0.11 -13.18
N LEU A 62 -15.92 -0.78 -13.78
CA LEU A 62 -17.10 -1.32 -13.10
C LEU A 62 -16.73 -2.23 -11.91
N PHE A 63 -15.65 -2.98 -11.98
CA PHE A 63 -15.19 -3.89 -10.91
C PHE A 63 -14.01 -3.31 -10.12
N ALA A 64 -13.08 -2.62 -10.77
CA ALA A 64 -11.92 -2.06 -10.09
C ALA A 64 -12.27 -0.88 -9.17
N THR A 65 -13.24 -0.05 -9.56
CA THR A 65 -13.65 1.11 -8.73
C THR A 65 -14.35 0.68 -7.44
N PRO A 66 -15.40 -0.18 -7.45
CA PRO A 66 -16.00 -0.69 -6.22
C PRO A 66 -15.00 -1.42 -5.32
N ARG A 67 -14.13 -2.26 -5.91
CA ARG A 67 -13.06 -2.94 -5.16
C ARG A 67 -12.13 -1.94 -4.47
N SER A 68 -11.72 -0.90 -5.17
CA SER A 68 -10.84 0.15 -4.62
C SER A 68 -11.53 0.93 -3.50
N LEU A 69 -12.82 1.27 -3.68
CA LEU A 69 -13.64 1.93 -2.66
C LEU A 69 -13.78 1.06 -1.41
N LEU A 70 -14.15 -0.20 -1.56
CA LEU A 70 -14.27 -1.15 -0.45
C LEU A 70 -12.94 -1.32 0.30
N ASN A 71 -11.85 -1.40 -0.43
CA ASN A 71 -10.51 -1.51 0.15
C ASN A 71 -10.13 -0.25 0.95
N THR A 72 -10.45 0.93 0.41
CA THR A 72 -10.20 2.21 1.08
C THR A 72 -11.07 2.37 2.33
N ILE A 73 -12.36 2.03 2.25
CA ILE A 73 -13.27 2.04 3.39
C ILE A 73 -12.79 1.05 4.44
N GLY A 74 -12.49 -0.19 4.05
CA GLY A 74 -12.01 -1.24 4.95
C GLY A 74 -10.72 -0.86 5.66
N GLY A 75 -9.78 -0.23 4.97
CA GLY A 75 -8.52 0.26 5.56
C GLY A 75 -8.71 1.39 6.58
N ASN A 76 -9.75 2.21 6.44
CA ASN A 76 -10.06 3.31 7.37
C ASN A 76 -11.16 2.94 8.39
N LEU A 77 -11.80 1.81 8.24
CA LEU A 77 -12.92 1.36 9.08
C LEU A 77 -12.59 1.36 10.57
N PRO A 78 -11.42 0.88 11.04
CA PRO A 78 -11.09 0.91 12.46
C PRO A 78 -11.12 2.34 13.04
N ILE A 79 -10.59 3.31 12.32
CA ILE A 79 -10.58 4.71 12.75
C ILE A 79 -12.01 5.25 12.78
N LEU A 80 -12.80 5.00 11.73
CA LEU A 80 -14.19 5.49 11.64
C LEU A 80 -15.08 4.92 12.74
N VAL A 81 -14.95 3.63 13.05
CA VAL A 81 -15.76 2.95 14.07
C VAL A 81 -15.36 3.36 15.49
N LEU A 82 -14.06 3.59 15.72
CA LEU A 82 -13.56 3.92 17.05
C LEU A 82 -13.73 5.42 17.40
N THR A 83 -13.77 6.30 16.38
CA THR A 83 -13.90 7.76 16.61
C THR A 83 -15.06 8.19 17.53
N PRO A 84 -16.28 7.62 17.45
CA PRO A 84 -17.37 7.99 18.34
C PRO A 84 -17.17 7.53 19.79
N HIS A 85 -16.33 6.54 20.04
CA HIS A 85 -16.18 5.89 21.33
C HIS A 85 -14.93 6.32 22.10
N PHE A 86 -13.96 6.88 21.42
CA PHE A 86 -12.67 7.27 22.00
C PHE A 86 -12.40 8.77 21.79
N GLY A 87 -11.62 9.37 22.68
CA GLY A 87 -11.21 10.76 22.54
C GLY A 87 -10.35 11.03 21.29
N LEU A 88 -10.38 12.26 20.79
CA LEU A 88 -9.61 12.65 19.60
C LEU A 88 -8.11 12.37 19.72
N ALA A 89 -7.54 12.49 20.92
CA ALA A 89 -6.13 12.19 21.17
C ALA A 89 -5.81 10.71 20.94
N GLU A 90 -6.67 9.81 21.45
CA GLU A 90 -6.49 8.34 21.27
C GLU A 90 -6.60 7.94 19.80
N ILE A 91 -7.55 8.52 19.08
CA ILE A 91 -7.71 8.31 17.65
C ILE A 91 -6.49 8.85 16.87
N GLY A 92 -5.91 9.97 17.33
CA GLY A 92 -4.67 10.51 16.79
C GLY A 92 -3.49 9.55 16.94
N PHE A 93 -3.30 8.96 18.13
CA PHE A 93 -2.27 7.95 18.38
C PHE A 93 -2.46 6.70 17.54
N LEU A 94 -3.70 6.22 17.41
CA LEU A 94 -4.04 5.08 16.56
C LEU A 94 -3.75 5.37 15.09
N GLY A 95 -4.19 6.52 14.56
CA GLY A 95 -3.94 6.93 13.18
C GLY A 95 -2.45 7.05 12.86
N MET A 96 -1.66 7.58 13.81
CA MET A 96 -0.21 7.63 13.69
C MET A 96 0.41 6.23 13.71
N ALA A 97 -0.08 5.34 14.57
CA ALA A 97 0.33 3.94 14.63
C ALA A 97 0.10 3.23 13.28
N PHE A 98 -1.08 3.39 12.70
CA PHE A 98 -1.37 2.87 11.36
C PHE A 98 -0.41 3.43 10.31
N THR A 99 -0.17 4.72 10.31
CA THR A 99 0.72 5.37 9.33
C THR A 99 2.14 4.85 9.40
N ILE A 100 2.70 4.76 10.63
CA ILE A 100 4.08 4.31 10.86
C ILE A 100 4.24 2.84 10.55
N ALA A 101 3.27 2.01 10.93
CA ALA A 101 3.33 0.57 10.75
C ALA A 101 3.11 0.16 9.28
N PHE A 102 2.07 0.70 8.62
CA PHE A 102 1.70 0.24 7.28
C PHE A 102 2.61 0.73 6.16
N ARG A 103 3.20 1.91 6.26
CA ARG A 103 4.04 2.43 5.17
C ARG A 103 5.25 1.54 4.86
N PRO A 104 6.10 1.16 5.84
CA PRO A 104 7.21 0.26 5.56
C PRO A 104 6.74 -1.14 5.17
N ILE A 105 5.65 -1.65 5.78
CA ILE A 105 5.10 -2.96 5.45
C ILE A 105 4.62 -3.02 4.00
N ASN A 106 3.93 -2.00 3.52
CA ASN A 106 3.47 -1.95 2.13
C ASN A 106 4.64 -1.96 1.13
N LEU A 107 5.76 -1.31 1.45
CA LEU A 107 6.98 -1.37 0.63
C LEU A 107 7.56 -2.79 0.60
N VAL A 108 7.65 -3.43 1.75
CA VAL A 108 8.13 -4.82 1.85
C VAL A 108 7.19 -5.77 1.11
N CYS A 109 5.88 -5.66 1.33
CA CYS A 109 4.87 -6.49 0.67
C CYS A 109 4.91 -6.34 -0.85
N SER A 110 5.02 -5.11 -1.38
CA SER A 110 5.11 -4.89 -2.83
C SER A 110 6.38 -5.49 -3.43
N SER A 111 7.50 -5.43 -2.73
CA SER A 111 8.76 -6.04 -3.16
C SER A 111 8.67 -7.57 -3.17
N ILE A 112 8.10 -8.15 -2.11
CA ILE A 112 7.88 -9.61 -2.01
C ILE A 112 6.94 -10.07 -3.13
N TYR A 113 5.85 -9.36 -3.36
CA TYR A 113 4.91 -9.65 -4.44
C TYR A 113 5.61 -9.72 -5.81
N GLN A 114 6.39 -8.69 -6.16
CA GLN A 114 7.09 -8.62 -7.45
C GLN A 114 8.07 -9.79 -7.63
N VAL A 115 8.89 -10.07 -6.61
CA VAL A 115 9.87 -11.17 -6.65
C VAL A 115 9.18 -12.53 -6.77
N LEU A 116 8.13 -12.78 -5.98
CA LEU A 116 7.43 -14.06 -6.00
C LEU A 116 6.63 -14.23 -7.29
N PHE A 117 6.01 -13.17 -7.82
CA PHE A 117 5.31 -13.20 -9.08
C PHE A 117 6.24 -13.60 -10.23
N GLN A 118 7.40 -12.93 -10.34
CA GLN A 118 8.38 -13.22 -11.39
C GLN A 118 8.92 -14.65 -11.26
N ALA A 119 9.43 -15.02 -10.08
CA ALA A 119 10.03 -16.34 -9.84
C ALA A 119 9.02 -17.48 -10.04
N THR A 120 7.75 -17.26 -9.71
CA THR A 120 6.69 -18.26 -9.92
C THR A 120 6.32 -18.39 -11.39
N SER A 121 6.19 -17.26 -12.10
CA SER A 121 5.91 -17.25 -13.55
C SER A 121 7.00 -17.95 -14.35
N GLU A 122 8.26 -17.72 -14.04
CA GLU A 122 9.40 -18.41 -14.67
C GLU A 122 9.37 -19.92 -14.41
N ARG A 123 9.03 -20.35 -13.17
CA ARG A 123 8.94 -21.78 -12.83
C ARG A 123 7.80 -22.48 -13.55
N ILE A 124 6.66 -21.81 -13.71
CA ILE A 124 5.52 -22.34 -14.49
C ILE A 124 5.93 -22.50 -15.95
N ALA A 125 6.58 -21.49 -16.54
CA ALA A 125 7.08 -21.56 -17.92
C ALA A 125 8.08 -22.74 -18.13
N GLN A 126 8.83 -23.10 -17.07
CA GLN A 126 9.78 -24.23 -17.08
C GLN A 126 9.12 -25.58 -16.72
N GLY A 127 7.81 -25.66 -16.48
CA GLY A 127 7.12 -26.88 -16.05
C GLY A 127 7.50 -27.40 -14.65
N LYS A 128 8.13 -26.57 -13.80
CA LYS A 128 8.57 -26.96 -12.47
C LYS A 128 7.47 -26.88 -11.43
N LYS A 129 7.56 -27.71 -10.37
CA LYS A 129 6.62 -27.70 -9.25
C LYS A 129 6.70 -26.38 -8.48
N VAL A 130 5.57 -25.68 -8.37
CA VAL A 130 5.47 -24.35 -7.74
C VAL A 130 5.15 -24.43 -6.25
N LEU A 131 4.36 -25.43 -5.83
CA LEU A 131 3.86 -25.53 -4.46
C LEU A 131 4.98 -25.63 -3.41
N ALA A 132 5.98 -26.48 -3.65
CA ALA A 132 7.12 -26.63 -2.72
C ALA A 132 7.93 -25.33 -2.61
N PHE A 133 8.09 -24.63 -3.71
CA PHE A 133 8.77 -23.34 -3.76
C PHE A 133 8.02 -22.28 -2.94
N ILE A 134 6.69 -22.13 -3.15
CA ILE A 134 5.88 -21.17 -2.41
C ILE A 134 5.91 -21.49 -0.91
N ARG A 135 5.73 -22.76 -0.52
CA ARG A 135 5.79 -23.18 0.89
C ARG A 135 7.12 -22.79 1.54
N GLN A 136 8.23 -23.06 0.86
CA GLN A 136 9.56 -22.73 1.37
C GLN A 136 9.76 -21.23 1.56
N TYR A 137 9.27 -20.42 0.61
CA TYR A 137 9.34 -18.95 0.70
C TYR A 137 8.47 -18.40 1.82
N LEU A 138 7.25 -18.92 1.97
CA LEU A 138 6.35 -18.51 3.06
C LEU A 138 6.94 -18.79 4.44
N LEU A 139 7.56 -19.97 4.61
CA LEU A 139 8.22 -20.31 5.86
C LEU A 139 9.42 -19.40 6.15
N LYS A 140 10.21 -19.06 5.13
CA LYS A 140 11.32 -18.12 5.27
C LYS A 140 10.83 -16.71 5.60
N ILE A 141 9.87 -16.19 4.83
CA ILE A 141 9.29 -14.85 5.07
C ILE A 141 8.66 -14.80 6.45
N GLY A 142 7.88 -15.82 6.83
CA GLY A 142 7.25 -15.89 8.14
C GLY A 142 8.27 -15.92 9.27
N GLY A 143 9.29 -16.75 9.17
CA GLY A 143 10.37 -16.84 10.17
C GLY A 143 11.13 -15.51 10.33
N ILE A 144 11.51 -14.89 9.22
CA ILE A 144 12.19 -13.58 9.23
C ILE A 144 11.27 -12.50 9.81
N SER A 145 9.99 -12.48 9.43
CA SER A 145 9.03 -11.51 9.94
C SER A 145 8.79 -11.66 11.44
N ILE A 146 8.68 -12.89 11.95
CA ILE A 146 8.56 -13.16 13.39
C ILE A 146 9.78 -12.63 14.14
N LEU A 147 10.98 -12.91 13.65
CA LEU A 147 12.21 -12.42 14.25
C LEU A 147 12.25 -10.88 14.29
N ILE A 148 12.01 -10.24 13.17
CA ILE A 148 12.01 -8.76 13.06
C ILE A 148 10.96 -8.16 13.98
N PHE A 149 9.73 -8.70 13.99
CA PHE A 149 8.64 -8.17 14.82
C PHE A 149 8.89 -8.40 16.31
N SER A 150 9.53 -9.49 16.70
CA SER A 150 9.95 -9.73 18.09
C SER A 150 10.96 -8.68 18.55
N ILE A 151 11.94 -8.35 17.71
CA ILE A 151 12.93 -7.30 17.98
C ILE A 151 12.22 -5.94 18.04
N LEU A 152 11.37 -5.64 17.06
CA LEU A 152 10.59 -4.40 17.01
C LEU A 152 9.72 -4.23 18.25
N TYR A 153 9.06 -5.28 18.71
CA TYR A 153 8.23 -5.26 19.92
C TYR A 153 9.00 -4.72 21.14
N CYS A 154 10.27 -5.10 21.28
CA CYS A 154 11.11 -4.64 22.39
C CYS A 154 11.59 -3.19 22.20
N ILE A 155 12.01 -2.82 20.99
CA ILE A 155 12.70 -1.54 20.71
C ILE A 155 11.71 -0.40 20.40
N LEU A 156 10.46 -0.74 20.03
CA LEU A 156 9.46 0.22 19.53
C LEU A 156 9.23 1.44 20.41
N PRO A 157 9.12 1.35 21.76
CA PRO A 157 8.93 2.52 22.61
C PRO A 157 10.08 3.52 22.49
N TRP A 158 11.30 3.02 22.44
CA TRP A 158 12.51 3.84 22.31
C TRP A 158 12.58 4.56 20.97
N ILE A 159 12.19 3.86 19.90
CA ILE A 159 12.11 4.43 18.56
C ILE A 159 11.05 5.53 18.51
N ILE A 160 9.85 5.26 19.01
CA ILE A 160 8.72 6.20 18.94
C ILE A 160 9.00 7.44 19.80
N THR A 161 9.43 7.25 21.05
CA THR A 161 9.73 8.38 21.94
C THR A 161 10.95 9.18 21.47
N GLY A 162 11.95 8.54 20.87
CA GLY A 162 13.11 9.20 20.32
C GLY A 162 12.84 10.01 19.04
N LEU A 163 11.92 9.55 18.20
CA LEU A 163 11.59 10.20 16.92
C LEU A 163 10.46 11.24 17.04
N LEU A 164 9.45 10.96 17.85
CA LEU A 164 8.22 11.76 17.93
C LEU A 164 8.07 12.51 19.26
N GLY A 165 8.84 12.13 20.28
CA GLY A 165 8.75 12.70 21.61
C GLY A 165 7.89 11.85 22.56
N GLN A 166 7.98 12.19 23.86
CA GLN A 166 7.31 11.45 24.96
C GLN A 166 5.77 11.46 24.83
N GLU A 167 5.22 12.52 24.25
CA GLU A 167 3.76 12.66 24.04
C GLU A 167 3.17 11.54 23.18
N TRP A 168 3.99 10.93 22.32
CA TRP A 168 3.59 9.86 21.40
C TRP A 168 3.83 8.45 21.95
N SER A 169 4.16 8.31 23.24
CA SER A 169 4.44 7.00 23.86
C SER A 169 3.30 5.97 23.66
N ASN A 170 2.04 6.42 23.73
CA ASN A 170 0.86 5.57 23.53
C ASN A 170 0.83 4.95 22.11
N THR A 171 1.32 5.67 21.09
CA THR A 171 1.43 5.14 19.72
C THR A 171 2.22 3.84 19.67
N SER A 172 3.27 3.71 20.50
CA SER A 172 4.08 2.49 20.57
C SER A 172 3.30 1.28 21.04
N GLN A 173 2.36 1.48 21.98
CA GLN A 173 1.50 0.41 22.49
C GLN A 173 0.52 -0.07 21.41
N TYR A 174 -0.09 0.86 20.68
CA TYR A 174 -0.97 0.51 19.55
C TYR A 174 -0.23 -0.30 18.48
N ILE A 175 0.98 0.13 18.09
CA ILE A 175 1.77 -0.62 17.11
C ILE A 175 2.12 -2.02 17.64
N ARG A 176 2.50 -2.16 18.92
CA ARG A 176 2.77 -3.48 19.53
C ARG A 176 1.59 -4.44 19.43
N VAL A 177 0.39 -3.95 19.72
CA VAL A 177 -0.84 -4.75 19.59
C VAL A 177 -1.11 -5.12 18.13
N MET A 178 -0.72 -4.28 17.19
CA MET A 178 -0.90 -4.54 15.76
C MET A 178 0.12 -5.51 15.16
N LEU A 179 1.30 -5.72 15.78
CA LEU A 179 2.36 -6.55 15.22
C LEU A 179 1.93 -7.97 14.83
N PRO A 180 1.17 -8.73 15.65
CA PRO A 180 0.69 -10.05 15.25
C PRO A 180 -0.20 -10.00 14.00
N TRP A 181 -1.11 -9.02 13.93
CA TRP A 181 -1.94 -8.83 12.75
C TRP A 181 -1.12 -8.46 11.51
N LEU A 182 -0.13 -7.59 11.65
CA LEU A 182 0.75 -7.20 10.56
C LEU A 182 1.57 -8.39 10.00
N LEU A 183 1.88 -9.37 10.85
CA LEU A 183 2.48 -10.63 10.41
C LEU A 183 1.56 -11.36 9.41
N PHE A 184 0.27 -11.48 9.77
CA PHE A 184 -0.71 -12.09 8.86
C PHE A 184 -0.90 -11.27 7.57
N VAL A 185 -0.82 -9.94 7.64
CA VAL A 185 -0.88 -9.07 6.46
C VAL A 185 0.28 -9.37 5.50
N ILE A 186 1.51 -9.49 6.01
CA ILE A 186 2.67 -9.84 5.17
C ILE A 186 2.50 -11.20 4.52
N LEU A 187 2.07 -12.21 5.27
CA LEU A 187 1.88 -13.57 4.75
C LEU A 187 0.77 -13.62 3.70
N ASN A 188 -0.37 -12.97 3.97
CA ASN A 188 -1.49 -12.92 3.04
C ASN A 188 -1.14 -12.18 1.75
N THR A 189 -0.48 -11.02 1.86
CA THR A 189 -0.08 -10.25 0.68
C THR A 189 0.95 -11.00 -0.16
N SER A 190 1.83 -11.79 0.51
CA SER A 190 2.78 -12.66 -0.19
C SER A 190 2.11 -13.78 -0.99
N LEU A 191 0.85 -14.10 -0.74
CA LEU A 191 0.06 -15.08 -1.49
C LEU A 191 -0.84 -14.44 -2.55
N SER A 192 -1.07 -13.14 -2.47
CA SER A 192 -2.04 -12.44 -3.31
C SER A 192 -1.70 -12.41 -4.82
N PHE A 193 -0.47 -12.79 -5.19
CA PHE A 193 -0.06 -12.91 -6.59
C PHE A 193 -0.53 -14.21 -7.26
N LEU A 194 -0.95 -15.23 -6.49
CA LEU A 194 -1.31 -16.54 -7.02
C LEU A 194 -2.45 -16.49 -8.07
N PRO A 195 -3.57 -15.79 -7.82
CA PRO A 195 -4.63 -15.66 -8.80
C PRO A 195 -4.18 -15.02 -10.11
N ASP A 196 -3.24 -14.06 -10.01
CA ASP A 196 -2.72 -13.35 -11.18
C ASP A 196 -1.83 -14.25 -12.05
N VAL A 197 -0.99 -15.06 -11.41
CA VAL A 197 -0.09 -16.00 -12.11
C VAL A 197 -0.87 -17.17 -12.76
N PHE A 198 -1.91 -17.67 -12.09
CA PHE A 198 -2.72 -18.78 -12.63
C PHE A 198 -3.86 -18.32 -13.54
N ASN A 199 -3.97 -17.03 -13.82
CA ASN A 199 -5.02 -16.44 -14.67
C ASN A 199 -6.46 -16.77 -14.20
N ARG A 200 -6.63 -16.99 -12.89
CA ARG A 200 -7.90 -17.35 -12.24
C ARG A 200 -8.46 -16.23 -11.38
N GLN A 201 -8.35 -14.98 -11.86
CA GLN A 201 -8.81 -13.79 -11.14
C GLN A 201 -10.31 -13.83 -10.81
N ALA A 202 -11.12 -14.44 -11.69
CA ALA A 202 -12.57 -14.57 -11.49
C ALA A 202 -12.95 -15.47 -10.30
N THR A 203 -12.14 -16.48 -9.98
CA THR A 203 -12.38 -17.41 -8.87
C THR A 203 -12.02 -16.80 -7.50
N TYR A 204 -11.26 -15.71 -7.49
CA TYR A 204 -10.84 -15.04 -6.26
C TYR A 204 -11.84 -13.95 -5.80
N LEU A 205 -12.79 -13.59 -6.66
CA LEU A 205 -13.81 -12.55 -6.41
C LEU A 205 -15.17 -13.14 -6.02
N GLY A 206 -15.35 -14.45 -6.06
CA GLY A 206 -16.53 -15.19 -5.60
C GLY A 206 -16.27 -15.88 -4.28
#